data_9fe77f1e4c5e82ee806868ff87b1aad0
#
_entry.id   9fe77f1e4c5e82ee806868ff87b1aad0
#
_cell.length_a   1.000
_cell.length_b   1.000
_cell.length_c   1.000
_cell.angle_alpha   90.00
_cell.angle_beta   90.00
_cell.angle_gamma   90.00
#
_symmetry.space_group_name_H-M   'P 1'
#
loop_
_entity.id
_entity.type
_entity.pdbx_description
1 polymer ?
#
loop_
_entity_poly.entity_id
_entity_poly.type
_entity_poly.pdbx_seq_one_letter_code
_entity_poly.pdbx_strand_id
1 'polypeptide(L)'
;MSKEAEYLFATQISCAGQIVFSKCQETTSERIEQTIQQMNAAMEQFGCKRRFQKEDILLKDWEILEEYDFLKIASGGYTTDRFAKLWFENEDAFSTLYFMEPTVSSDKVSEITDRIMNNSACGKVIRMKGFFKTPEGSWIELNATAENKKIEPIKEGQEVVIVIGEHLVEEEIRKYLYEEPAR
;
A
#
# COMPACT_ATOMS: atom_id res chain seq x y z
N MET A 1 -3.95 5.93 -10.18
CA MET A 1 -2.57 6.27 -9.76
C MET A 1 -2.13 7.52 -10.51
N SER A 2 -1.15 8.27 -9.99
CA SER A 2 -0.47 9.30 -10.79
C SER A 2 0.34 8.64 -11.90
N LYS A 3 0.78 9.43 -12.89
CA LYS A 3 1.61 8.92 -13.99
C LYS A 3 2.97 8.43 -13.47
N GLU A 4 3.51 9.10 -12.46
CA GLU A 4 4.74 8.74 -11.77
C GLU A 4 4.62 7.40 -11.06
N ALA A 5 3.53 7.20 -10.32
CA ALA A 5 3.24 5.95 -9.64
C ALA A 5 3.05 4.78 -10.62
N GLU A 6 2.34 5.00 -11.71
CA GLU A 6 2.18 4.00 -12.78
C GLU A 6 3.51 3.67 -13.44
N TYR A 7 4.38 4.66 -13.67
CA TYR A 7 5.72 4.43 -14.20
C TYR A 7 6.57 3.57 -13.26
N LEU A 8 6.62 3.92 -11.98
CA LEU A 8 7.38 3.15 -10.99
C LEU A 8 6.87 1.71 -10.92
N PHE A 9 5.56 1.53 -10.87
CA PHE A 9 4.93 0.21 -10.87
C PHE A 9 5.30 -0.61 -12.11
N ALA A 10 5.12 -0.03 -13.31
CA ALA A 10 5.40 -0.70 -14.58
C ALA A 10 6.89 -1.09 -14.71
N THR A 11 7.80 -0.19 -14.33
CA THR A 11 9.25 -0.46 -14.45
C THR A 11 9.73 -1.50 -13.45
N GLN A 12 9.23 -1.48 -12.21
CA GLN A 12 9.55 -2.49 -11.21
C GLN A 12 9.07 -3.89 -11.65
N ILE A 13 7.82 -3.99 -12.14
CA ILE A 13 7.26 -5.25 -12.60
C ILE A 13 8.01 -5.76 -13.83
N SER A 14 8.32 -4.89 -14.79
CA SER A 14 9.01 -5.29 -16.01
C SER A 14 10.40 -5.90 -15.75
N CYS A 15 11.04 -5.45 -14.66
CA CYS A 15 12.37 -5.93 -14.26
C CYS A 15 12.34 -7.09 -13.24
N ALA A 16 11.18 -7.41 -12.67
CA ALA A 16 11.07 -8.49 -11.69
C ALA A 16 11.33 -9.86 -12.32
N GLY A 17 12.19 -10.67 -11.70
CA GLY A 17 12.44 -12.03 -12.15
C GLY A 17 11.28 -12.98 -11.81
N GLN A 18 10.64 -12.77 -10.67
CA GLN A 18 9.45 -13.51 -10.24
C GLN A 18 8.38 -12.52 -9.74
N ILE A 19 7.15 -12.73 -10.16
CA ILE A 19 5.97 -12.03 -9.63
C ILE A 19 5.22 -12.97 -8.68
N VAL A 20 4.83 -12.43 -7.54
CA VAL A 20 4.03 -13.15 -6.54
C VAL A 20 2.81 -12.30 -6.19
N PHE A 21 1.62 -12.86 -6.28
CA PHE A 21 0.41 -12.25 -5.73
C PHE A 21 0.14 -12.83 -4.35
N SER A 22 0.30 -12.00 -3.33
CA SER A 22 -0.11 -12.35 -1.98
C SER A 22 -1.62 -12.21 -1.81
N LYS A 23 -2.19 -12.98 -0.88
CA LYS A 23 -3.63 -12.94 -0.54
C LYS A 23 -4.56 -13.24 -1.72
N CYS A 24 -4.11 -14.02 -2.69
CA CYS A 24 -4.92 -14.41 -3.83
C CYS A 24 -6.15 -15.26 -3.43
N GLN A 25 -6.11 -15.91 -2.27
CA GLN A 25 -7.24 -16.62 -1.69
C GLN A 25 -8.37 -15.70 -1.16
N GLU A 26 -8.07 -14.42 -0.92
CA GLU A 26 -9.04 -13.42 -0.45
C GLU A 26 -9.75 -12.69 -1.61
N THR A 27 -9.49 -13.08 -2.86
CA THR A 27 -10.02 -12.40 -4.05
C THR A 27 -10.55 -13.39 -5.11
N THR A 28 -11.23 -12.88 -6.13
CA THR A 28 -11.78 -13.71 -7.22
C THR A 28 -10.79 -13.87 -8.37
N SER A 29 -10.98 -14.94 -9.18
CA SER A 29 -10.18 -15.17 -10.39
C SER A 29 -10.29 -14.01 -11.38
N GLU A 30 -11.47 -13.41 -11.51
CA GLU A 30 -11.72 -12.26 -12.37
C GLU A 30 -10.90 -11.04 -11.95
N ARG A 31 -10.79 -10.81 -10.63
CA ARG A 31 -9.97 -9.71 -10.09
C ARG A 31 -8.49 -9.93 -10.34
N ILE A 32 -8.01 -11.17 -10.24
CA ILE A 32 -6.64 -11.55 -10.57
C ILE A 32 -6.36 -11.26 -12.05
N GLU A 33 -7.24 -11.69 -12.96
CA GLU A 33 -7.11 -11.46 -14.40
C GLU A 33 -7.12 -9.97 -14.74
N GLN A 34 -8.03 -9.19 -14.15
CA GLN A 34 -8.07 -7.73 -14.30
C GLN A 34 -6.75 -7.08 -13.83
N THR A 35 -6.19 -7.55 -12.71
CA THR A 35 -4.92 -7.04 -12.21
C THR A 35 -3.77 -7.31 -13.19
N ILE A 36 -3.71 -8.51 -13.77
CA ILE A 36 -2.71 -8.86 -14.80
C ILE A 36 -2.88 -8.00 -16.05
N GLN A 37 -4.11 -7.75 -16.48
CA GLN A 37 -4.38 -6.86 -17.61
C GLN A 37 -3.93 -5.42 -17.32
N GLN A 38 -4.21 -4.89 -16.13
CA GLN A 38 -3.76 -3.57 -15.70
C GLN A 38 -2.23 -3.47 -15.63
N MET A 39 -1.55 -4.50 -15.12
CA MET A 39 -0.08 -4.58 -15.11
C MET A 39 0.47 -4.50 -16.55
N ASN A 40 -0.05 -5.29 -17.46
CA ASN A 40 0.39 -5.32 -18.85
C ASN A 40 0.10 -3.99 -19.57
N ALA A 41 -1.05 -3.37 -19.33
CA ALA A 41 -1.41 -2.08 -19.88
C ALA A 41 -0.46 -0.96 -19.38
N ALA A 42 -0.15 -0.94 -18.08
CA ALA A 42 0.81 0.00 -17.52
C ALA A 42 2.21 -0.18 -18.12
N MET A 43 2.68 -1.42 -18.26
CA MET A 43 3.97 -1.70 -18.91
C MET A 43 3.99 -1.26 -20.38
N GLU A 44 2.90 -1.47 -21.11
CA GLU A 44 2.77 -1.03 -22.51
C GLU A 44 2.87 0.48 -22.65
N GLN A 45 2.18 1.22 -21.77
CA GLN A 45 2.18 2.68 -21.75
C GLN A 45 3.59 3.28 -21.64
N PHE A 46 4.50 2.60 -20.94
CA PHE A 46 5.89 3.04 -20.76
C PHE A 46 6.89 2.33 -21.67
N GLY A 47 6.40 1.59 -22.68
CA GLY A 47 7.23 0.96 -23.69
C GLY A 47 7.99 -0.29 -23.24
N CYS A 48 7.61 -0.88 -22.11
CA CYS A 48 8.12 -2.19 -21.68
C CYS A 48 7.66 -3.26 -22.66
N LYS A 49 8.57 -4.16 -23.04
CA LYS A 49 8.27 -5.22 -24.01
C LYS A 49 7.69 -6.47 -23.37
N ARG A 50 8.03 -6.70 -22.12
CA ARG A 50 7.60 -7.88 -21.38
C ARG A 50 6.10 -7.84 -21.11
N ARG A 51 5.46 -9.01 -21.13
CA ARG A 51 4.05 -9.23 -20.77
C ARG A 51 3.96 -10.45 -19.88
N PHE A 52 3.01 -10.42 -18.95
CA PHE A 52 2.76 -11.52 -18.04
C PHE A 52 1.45 -12.21 -18.36
N GLN A 53 1.47 -13.52 -18.28
CA GLN A 53 0.31 -14.39 -18.24
C GLN A 53 0.12 -14.91 -16.83
N LYS A 54 -1.02 -15.52 -16.55
CA LYS A 54 -1.33 -16.07 -15.23
C LYS A 54 -0.30 -17.10 -14.75
N GLU A 55 0.23 -17.87 -15.68
CA GLU A 55 1.22 -18.93 -15.46
C GLU A 55 2.61 -18.40 -15.06
N ASP A 56 2.90 -17.14 -15.37
CA ASP A 56 4.16 -16.47 -15.00
C ASP A 56 4.15 -16.00 -13.54
N ILE A 57 2.98 -16.01 -12.89
CA ILE A 57 2.76 -15.43 -11.58
C ILE A 57 2.56 -16.53 -10.56
N LEU A 58 3.20 -16.44 -9.42
CA LEU A 58 2.95 -17.35 -8.31
C LEU A 58 1.67 -16.90 -7.58
N LEU A 59 0.62 -17.72 -7.69
CA LEU A 59 -0.72 -17.52 -7.16
C LEU A 59 -1.05 -18.62 -6.14
N LYS A 60 -0.32 -18.67 -5.04
CA LYS A 60 -0.54 -19.63 -3.96
C LYS A 60 -0.85 -18.92 -2.65
N ASP A 61 -1.70 -19.51 -1.84
CA ASP A 61 -1.87 -19.14 -0.45
C ASP A 61 -0.55 -19.37 0.31
N TRP A 62 -0.21 -18.48 1.23
CA TRP A 62 0.98 -18.60 2.06
C TRP A 62 1.04 -19.90 2.86
N GLU A 63 -0.11 -20.39 3.30
CA GLU A 63 -0.20 -21.60 4.15
C GLU A 63 0.11 -22.90 3.39
N ILE A 64 0.04 -22.86 2.05
CA ILE A 64 0.31 -24.03 1.18
C ILE A 64 1.56 -23.87 0.32
N LEU A 65 2.41 -22.86 0.62
CA LEU A 65 3.70 -22.73 -0.05
C LEU A 65 4.63 -23.87 0.37
N GLU A 66 5.28 -24.46 -0.63
CA GLU A 66 6.24 -25.53 -0.47
C GLU A 66 7.69 -25.01 -0.64
N GLU A 67 8.68 -25.80 -0.22
CA GLU A 67 10.10 -25.45 -0.37
C GLU A 67 10.46 -25.03 -1.80
N TYR A 68 9.90 -25.72 -2.80
CA TYR A 68 10.11 -25.38 -4.21
C TYR A 68 9.63 -23.95 -4.55
N ASP A 69 8.50 -23.50 -4.01
CA ASP A 69 7.97 -22.16 -4.24
C ASP A 69 8.91 -21.09 -3.64
N PHE A 70 9.41 -21.32 -2.44
CA PHE A 70 10.40 -20.43 -1.81
C PHE A 70 11.72 -20.38 -2.60
N LEU A 71 12.21 -21.53 -3.09
CA LEU A 71 13.39 -21.57 -3.95
C LEU A 71 13.16 -20.79 -5.25
N LYS A 72 11.99 -20.92 -5.88
CA LYS A 72 11.61 -20.17 -7.07
C LYS A 72 11.59 -18.66 -6.81
N ILE A 73 11.03 -18.21 -5.69
CA ILE A 73 11.02 -16.80 -5.28
C ILE A 73 12.45 -16.31 -5.06
N ALA A 74 13.23 -17.02 -4.26
CA ALA A 74 14.60 -16.64 -3.90
C ALA A 74 15.55 -16.60 -5.10
N SER A 75 15.35 -17.48 -6.08
CA SER A 75 16.16 -17.54 -7.31
C SER A 75 15.65 -16.64 -8.42
N GLY A 76 14.50 -15.97 -8.27
CA GLY A 76 13.85 -15.16 -9.29
C GLY A 76 14.75 -14.05 -9.86
N GLY A 77 15.56 -13.41 -9.01
CA GLY A 77 16.49 -12.38 -9.43
C GLY A 77 15.80 -11.19 -10.11
N TYR A 78 16.44 -10.66 -11.15
CA TYR A 78 15.88 -9.60 -11.98
C TYR A 78 16.13 -9.85 -13.47
N THR A 79 15.31 -9.21 -14.29
CA THR A 79 15.44 -9.20 -15.74
C THR A 79 15.62 -7.76 -16.22
N THR A 80 16.36 -7.58 -17.31
CA THR A 80 16.45 -6.25 -17.95
C THR A 80 15.37 -6.10 -19.01
N ASP A 81 14.59 -5.04 -18.94
CA ASP A 81 13.65 -4.64 -19.99
C ASP A 81 13.98 -3.23 -20.50
N ARG A 82 13.49 -2.91 -21.68
CA ARG A 82 13.56 -1.55 -22.23
C ARG A 82 12.27 -0.83 -21.95
N PHE A 83 12.38 0.34 -21.36
CA PHE A 83 11.26 1.25 -21.11
C PHE A 83 11.69 2.70 -21.35
N ALA A 84 10.72 3.56 -21.59
CA ALA A 84 10.96 4.99 -21.71
C ALA A 84 11.39 5.55 -20.35
N LYS A 85 12.60 6.13 -20.25
CA LYS A 85 13.04 6.76 -19.02
C LYS A 85 12.28 8.07 -18.83
N LEU A 86 11.56 8.16 -17.73
CA LEU A 86 10.98 9.40 -17.27
C LEU A 86 11.84 10.00 -16.15
N TRP A 87 12.02 11.31 -16.20
CA TRP A 87 12.63 12.06 -15.13
C TRP A 87 11.53 12.79 -14.38
N PHE A 88 11.52 12.64 -13.07
CA PHE A 88 10.59 13.34 -12.19
C PHE A 88 11.34 14.47 -11.49
N GLU A 89 10.76 15.66 -11.49
CA GLU A 89 11.30 16.81 -10.76
C GLU A 89 11.00 16.73 -9.27
N ASN A 90 9.98 15.95 -8.89
CA ASN A 90 9.59 15.72 -7.51
C ASN A 90 9.86 14.25 -7.12
N GLU A 91 10.63 14.07 -6.07
CA GLU A 91 10.97 12.76 -5.51
C GLU A 91 9.77 12.03 -4.90
N ASP A 92 8.59 12.68 -4.80
CA ASP A 92 7.46 12.24 -4.00
C ASP A 92 6.27 11.71 -4.82
N ALA A 93 6.50 10.77 -5.75
CA ALA A 93 5.38 10.04 -6.37
C ALA A 93 4.56 9.30 -5.30
N PHE A 94 5.26 8.75 -4.30
CA PHE A 94 4.67 8.23 -3.07
C PHE A 94 5.45 8.75 -1.88
N SER A 95 4.74 9.31 -0.90
CA SER A 95 5.31 9.69 0.38
C SER A 95 4.75 8.84 1.51
N THR A 96 5.54 8.71 2.56
CA THR A 96 5.13 8.06 3.81
C THR A 96 5.35 9.04 4.94
N LEU A 97 4.28 9.38 5.65
CA LEU A 97 4.31 10.23 6.82
C LEU A 97 4.13 9.40 8.09
N TYR A 98 4.85 9.77 9.13
CA TYR A 98 4.81 9.12 10.44
C TYR A 98 4.35 10.13 11.48
N PHE A 99 3.28 9.80 12.20
CA PHE A 99 2.73 10.61 13.26
C PHE A 99 2.88 9.85 14.58
N MET A 100 3.81 10.31 15.42
CA MET A 100 4.12 9.68 16.69
C MET A 100 3.20 10.22 17.78
N GLU A 101 2.76 9.34 18.69
CA GLU A 101 1.93 9.70 19.85
C GLU A 101 0.69 10.53 19.46
N PRO A 102 -0.16 10.06 18.54
CA PRO A 102 -1.37 10.75 18.16
C PRO A 102 -2.29 10.88 19.38
N THR A 103 -2.94 12.04 19.56
CA THR A 103 -3.83 12.28 20.70
C THR A 103 -5.27 11.82 20.45
N VAL A 104 -5.55 11.30 19.27
CA VAL A 104 -6.86 10.78 18.89
C VAL A 104 -7.25 9.58 19.75
N SER A 105 -8.45 9.65 20.33
CA SER A 105 -9.01 8.58 21.17
C SER A 105 -9.35 7.33 20.32
N SER A 106 -9.12 6.14 20.86
CA SER A 106 -9.30 4.86 20.17
C SER A 106 -10.72 4.64 19.64
N ASP A 107 -11.75 5.18 20.28
CA ASP A 107 -13.15 5.12 19.82
C ASP A 107 -13.42 5.99 18.58
N LYS A 108 -12.63 7.03 18.34
CA LYS A 108 -12.74 7.92 17.17
C LYS A 108 -11.86 7.51 15.98
N VAL A 109 -10.98 6.55 16.15
CA VAL A 109 -10.01 6.14 15.12
C VAL A 109 -10.69 5.83 13.78
N SER A 110 -11.82 5.11 13.81
CA SER A 110 -12.54 4.74 12.60
C SER A 110 -13.07 5.98 11.85
N GLU A 111 -13.70 6.91 12.55
CA GLU A 111 -14.25 8.14 11.95
C GLU A 111 -13.14 9.03 11.39
N ILE A 112 -12.10 9.25 12.18
CA ILE A 112 -10.97 10.11 11.78
C ILE A 112 -10.26 9.53 10.56
N THR A 113 -10.08 8.20 10.49
CA THR A 113 -9.54 7.54 9.32
C THR A 113 -10.35 7.83 8.07
N ASP A 114 -11.69 7.69 8.14
CA ASP A 114 -12.57 7.98 7.00
C ASP A 114 -12.48 9.47 6.57
N ARG A 115 -12.40 10.36 7.54
CA ARG A 115 -12.26 11.80 7.25
C ARG A 115 -10.94 12.13 6.56
N ILE A 116 -9.82 11.57 7.01
CA ILE A 116 -8.50 11.77 6.39
C ILE A 116 -8.49 11.17 4.98
N MET A 117 -8.95 9.93 4.80
CA MET A 117 -8.91 9.23 3.52
C MET A 117 -9.81 9.86 2.45
N ASN A 118 -10.90 10.51 2.86
CA ASN A 118 -11.85 11.16 1.94
C ASN A 118 -11.62 12.67 1.78
N ASN A 119 -10.67 13.27 2.50
CA ASN A 119 -10.39 14.70 2.39
C ASN A 119 -9.24 14.96 1.40
N SER A 120 -9.56 15.51 0.24
CA SER A 120 -8.55 15.86 -0.78
C SER A 120 -7.51 16.88 -0.31
N ALA A 121 -7.79 17.67 0.75
CA ALA A 121 -6.80 18.56 1.34
C ALA A 121 -5.65 17.80 2.02
N CYS A 122 -5.87 16.55 2.46
CA CYS A 122 -4.83 15.68 3.00
C CYS A 122 -3.91 15.07 1.93
N GLY A 123 -4.17 15.33 0.65
CA GLY A 123 -3.58 14.64 -0.47
C GLY A 123 -4.37 13.37 -0.83
N LYS A 124 -3.79 12.51 -1.64
CA LYS A 124 -4.42 11.24 -2.00
C LYS A 124 -3.90 10.12 -1.10
N VAL A 125 -4.57 9.91 0.01
CA VAL A 125 -4.23 8.85 0.96
C VAL A 125 -4.59 7.49 0.36
N ILE A 126 -3.60 6.59 0.25
CA ILE A 126 -3.77 5.23 -0.30
C ILE A 126 -3.91 4.22 0.84
N ARG A 127 -3.15 4.41 1.91
CA ARG A 127 -3.13 3.50 3.05
C ARG A 127 -2.88 4.25 4.34
N MET A 128 -3.57 3.84 5.39
CA MET A 128 -3.27 4.22 6.77
C MET A 128 -3.06 2.96 7.61
N LYS A 129 -2.02 2.97 8.43
CA LYS A 129 -1.77 1.97 9.46
C LYS A 129 -1.54 2.70 10.76
N GLY A 130 -2.15 2.26 11.84
CA GLY A 130 -2.01 2.92 13.14
C GLY A 130 -2.10 1.95 14.30
N PHE A 131 -1.43 2.28 15.39
CA PHE A 131 -1.50 1.54 16.64
C PHE A 131 -1.89 2.50 17.74
N PHE A 132 -2.91 2.16 18.49
CA PHE A 132 -3.50 3.02 19.48
C PHE A 132 -3.70 2.27 20.80
N LYS A 133 -3.51 2.97 21.89
CA LYS A 133 -3.80 2.44 23.22
C LYS A 133 -5.23 2.79 23.61
N THR A 134 -5.99 1.82 24.11
CA THR A 134 -7.33 2.08 24.62
C THR A 134 -7.28 2.63 26.05
N PRO A 135 -8.34 3.28 26.53
CA PRO A 135 -8.40 3.77 27.91
C PRO A 135 -8.16 2.67 28.96
N GLU A 136 -8.53 1.41 28.63
CA GLU A 136 -8.33 0.24 29.48
C GLU A 136 -6.89 -0.30 29.43
N GLY A 137 -6.03 0.30 28.61
CA GLY A 137 -4.63 -0.09 28.47
C GLY A 137 -4.35 -1.20 27.45
N SER A 138 -5.38 -1.69 26.74
CA SER A 138 -5.26 -2.63 25.64
C SER A 138 -4.78 -1.90 24.38
N TRP A 139 -4.36 -2.68 23.35
CA TRP A 139 -3.92 -2.13 22.10
C TRP A 139 -4.83 -2.54 20.95
N ILE A 140 -5.00 -1.62 20.00
CA ILE A 140 -5.67 -1.87 18.72
C ILE A 140 -4.78 -1.47 17.56
N GLU A 141 -4.89 -2.22 16.45
CA GLU A 141 -4.26 -1.92 15.18
C GLU A 141 -5.32 -1.47 14.18
N LEU A 142 -5.10 -0.32 13.55
CA LEU A 142 -5.82 0.13 12.37
C LEU A 142 -5.05 -0.30 11.13
N ASN A 143 -5.74 -0.85 10.15
CA ASN A 143 -5.23 -1.07 8.79
C ASN A 143 -6.31 -0.68 7.79
N ALA A 144 -6.12 0.41 7.08
CA ALA A 144 -7.12 0.99 6.18
C ALA A 144 -6.55 1.26 4.78
N THR A 145 -7.34 0.94 3.78
CA THR A 145 -7.17 1.30 2.37
C THR A 145 -8.49 1.86 1.85
N ALA A 146 -8.55 2.34 0.61
CA ALA A 146 -9.79 2.80 0.00
C ALA A 146 -10.89 1.72 -0.08
N GLU A 147 -10.52 0.44 -0.11
CA GLU A 147 -11.44 -0.68 -0.29
C GLU A 147 -11.75 -1.42 1.01
N ASN A 148 -10.89 -1.31 2.02
CA ASN A 148 -11.01 -2.09 3.25
C ASN A 148 -10.47 -1.32 4.46
N LYS A 149 -11.17 -1.42 5.57
CA LYS A 149 -10.73 -0.90 6.86
C LYS A 149 -10.95 -1.96 7.94
N LYS A 150 -9.88 -2.29 8.67
CA LYS A 150 -9.91 -3.20 9.81
C LYS A 150 -9.34 -2.52 11.03
N ILE A 151 -9.98 -2.73 12.17
CA ILE A 151 -9.49 -2.35 13.49
C ILE A 151 -9.56 -3.61 14.35
N GLU A 152 -8.42 -4.11 14.78
CA GLU A 152 -8.31 -5.40 15.46
C GLU A 152 -7.49 -5.24 16.75
N PRO A 153 -7.81 -5.99 17.82
CA PRO A 153 -7.01 -6.00 19.02
C PRO A 153 -5.66 -6.67 18.77
N ILE A 154 -4.62 -6.11 19.37
CA ILE A 154 -3.27 -6.69 19.36
C ILE A 154 -2.71 -6.76 20.77
N LYS A 155 -1.64 -7.54 20.97
CA LYS A 155 -1.05 -7.73 22.30
C LYS A 155 -0.30 -6.51 22.82
N GLU A 156 0.46 -5.87 21.95
CA GLU A 156 1.29 -4.71 22.26
C GLU A 156 1.60 -3.93 20.99
N GLY A 157 1.91 -2.65 21.09
CA GLY A 157 2.20 -1.76 19.97
C GLY A 157 2.97 -0.52 20.44
N GLN A 158 3.22 0.37 19.51
CA GLN A 158 3.77 1.70 19.74
C GLN A 158 2.81 2.72 19.13
N GLU A 159 2.45 3.77 19.87
CA GLU A 159 1.53 4.79 19.39
C GLU A 159 2.12 5.55 18.19
N VAL A 160 1.71 5.12 17.00
CA VAL A 160 2.12 5.70 15.72
C VAL A 160 1.02 5.52 14.69
N VAL A 161 0.86 6.53 13.85
CA VAL A 161 0.06 6.44 12.63
C VAL A 161 0.98 6.64 11.43
N ILE A 162 0.92 5.71 10.48
CA ILE A 162 1.66 5.73 9.23
C ILE A 162 0.66 6.00 8.11
N VAL A 163 0.90 7.04 7.34
CA VAL A 163 0.06 7.42 6.21
C VAL A 163 0.88 7.34 4.94
N ILE A 164 0.40 6.59 3.95
CA ILE A 164 1.05 6.39 2.65
C ILE A 164 0.12 6.94 1.57
N GLY A 165 0.66 7.73 0.64
CA GLY A 165 -0.13 8.31 -0.43
C GLY A 165 0.67 9.17 -1.40
N GLU A 166 -0.07 9.81 -2.30
CA GLU A 166 0.45 10.74 -3.30
C GLU A 166 0.15 12.18 -2.85
N HIS A 167 1.14 13.07 -2.92
CA HIS A 167 1.00 14.50 -2.58
C HIS A 167 0.40 14.73 -1.19
N LEU A 168 0.85 13.96 -0.20
CA LEU A 168 0.35 14.07 1.18
C LEU A 168 0.68 15.45 1.76
N VAL A 169 -0.30 16.04 2.46
CA VAL A 169 -0.17 17.32 3.16
C VAL A 169 -0.14 17.05 4.66
N GLU A 170 1.07 17.01 5.23
CA GLU A 170 1.30 16.66 6.63
C GLU A 170 0.48 17.52 7.59
N GLU A 171 0.49 18.84 7.40
CA GLU A 171 -0.23 19.80 8.25
C GLU A 171 -1.74 19.55 8.31
N GLU A 172 -2.34 19.14 7.17
CA GLU A 172 -3.76 18.83 7.12
C GLU A 172 -4.10 17.52 7.84
N ILE A 173 -3.25 16.49 7.66
CA ILE A 173 -3.43 15.20 8.34
C ILE A 173 -3.23 15.37 9.85
N ARG A 174 -2.25 16.18 10.26
CA ARG A 174 -1.93 16.49 11.66
C ARG A 174 -3.12 17.05 12.41
N LYS A 175 -3.94 17.90 11.81
CA LYS A 175 -5.16 18.48 12.42
C LYS A 175 -6.18 17.43 12.85
N TYR A 176 -6.18 16.26 12.24
CA TYR A 176 -7.07 15.15 12.58
C TYR A 176 -6.49 14.24 13.66
N LEU A 177 -5.17 14.08 13.68
CA LEU A 177 -4.50 13.12 14.56
C LEU A 177 -4.12 13.73 15.93
N TYR A 178 -4.05 15.06 16.00
CA TYR A 178 -3.73 15.75 17.22
C TYR A 178 -4.86 16.74 17.55
N GLU A 179 -5.56 16.51 18.65
CA GLU A 179 -6.50 17.48 19.17
C GLU A 179 -5.72 18.72 19.59
N GLU A 180 -6.12 19.92 19.14
CA GLU A 180 -5.58 21.15 19.71
C GLU A 180 -5.90 21.15 21.20
N PRO A 181 -4.93 21.47 22.08
CA PRO A 181 -5.23 21.63 23.50
C PRO A 181 -6.34 22.67 23.64
N ALA A 182 -7.41 22.29 24.30
CA ALA A 182 -8.52 23.21 24.60
C ALA A 182 -7.94 24.49 25.24
N ARG A 183 -8.11 25.61 24.54
CA ARG A 183 -7.72 26.94 25.07
C ARG A 183 -8.57 27.37 26.22
#